data_7e0dfa0e746d3efb12bdf8f017dad39a
#
_entry.id   7e0dfa0e746d3efb12bdf8f017dad39a
#
_cell.length_a   1.000
_cell.length_b   1.000
_cell.length_c   1.000
_cell.angle_alpha   90.00
_cell.angle_beta   90.00
_cell.angle_gamma   90.00
#
_symmetry.space_group_name_H-M   'P 1'
#
loop_
_entity.id
_entity.type
_entity.pdbx_description
1 polymer ?
#
loop_
_entity_poly.entity_id
_entity_poly.type
_entity_poly.pdbx_seq_one_letter_code
_entity_poly.pdbx_strand_id
1 'polypeptide(L)'
;MDLGTHLASKLEPFVLMSKSAKGAAAAKLVQDATSAHGVYVFGELLELPNIQELSKSEQHQQYYSLLQLFAYRTYQDYLQHRDALPQLSPTQITKLKHLSLVSFAMERRILPYSDLLQALQISTIRELEDLIIDAIYLDILRGKLDQKEQQFEVEYTMGRDLEPDKIGAVLRSLEDWSETTGSVLTTLDNKLSSLSSQTVALALAEEDHKRILTTNLKEILEKQKENKAAGKRGMAGGSAYRKDRDDDSMDVDDPAESSKGKNRKASQEIASKPRSSKRNRF
;
A
#
# COMPACT_ATOMS: atom_id res chain seq x y z
N MET A 1 7.65 15.24 5.84
CA MET A 1 6.94 16.25 6.66
C MET A 1 6.61 15.62 7.98
N ASP A 2 7.19 16.13 9.06
CA ASP A 2 6.99 15.63 10.42
C ASP A 2 5.62 16.06 10.95
N LEU A 3 4.59 15.27 10.69
CA LEU A 3 3.23 15.46 11.19
C LEU A 3 3.15 15.39 12.72
N GLY A 4 4.03 14.60 13.35
CA GLY A 4 4.07 14.45 14.81
C GLY A 4 4.44 15.73 15.56
N THR A 5 5.37 16.53 15.05
CA THR A 5 5.83 17.76 15.70
C THR A 5 4.77 18.85 15.70
N HIS A 6 3.90 18.90 14.68
CA HIS A 6 2.85 19.92 14.58
C HIS A 6 1.70 19.67 15.57
N LEU A 7 1.42 18.42 15.90
CA LEU A 7 0.37 18.06 16.88
C LEU A 7 0.84 18.32 18.32
N ALA A 8 2.09 18.02 18.63
CA ALA A 8 2.68 18.30 19.94
C ALA A 8 2.72 19.80 20.26
N SER A 9 3.03 20.66 19.27
CA SER A 9 3.08 22.12 19.47
C SER A 9 1.75 22.74 19.92
N LYS A 10 0.62 22.14 19.55
CA LYS A 10 -0.71 22.61 19.97
C LYS A 10 -1.07 22.22 21.39
N LEU A 11 -0.45 21.16 21.92
CA LEU A 11 -0.62 20.76 23.31
C LEU A 11 0.24 21.59 24.28
N GLU A 12 1.39 22.12 23.83
CA GLU A 12 2.38 22.82 24.66
C GLU A 12 1.81 23.93 25.53
N PRO A 13 0.90 24.83 25.08
CA PRO A 13 0.29 25.83 25.94
C PRO A 13 -0.45 25.23 27.15
N PHE A 14 -1.14 24.10 26.94
CA PHE A 14 -1.86 23.42 28.01
C PHE A 14 -0.92 22.73 28.98
N VAL A 15 0.18 22.15 28.52
CA VAL A 15 1.24 21.58 29.36
C VAL A 15 1.89 22.66 30.21
N LEU A 16 2.17 23.84 29.66
CA LEU A 16 2.73 24.96 30.42
C LEU A 16 1.77 25.47 31.49
N MET A 17 0.50 25.65 31.15
CA MET A 17 -0.53 26.10 32.10
C MET A 17 -0.78 25.07 33.21
N SER A 18 -0.71 23.78 32.91
CA SER A 18 -0.95 22.71 33.88
C SER A 18 0.10 22.63 34.99
N LYS A 19 1.31 23.17 34.76
CA LYS A 19 2.37 23.24 35.80
C LYS A 19 1.98 24.10 36.97
N SER A 20 1.12 25.11 36.74
CA SER A 20 0.64 26.02 37.76
C SER A 20 -0.80 25.74 38.21
N ALA A 21 -1.61 25.06 37.41
CA ALA A 21 -3.01 24.78 37.67
C ALA A 21 -3.19 23.65 38.68
N LYS A 22 -4.06 23.83 39.71
CA LYS A 22 -4.41 22.81 40.70
C LYS A 22 -5.92 22.77 40.93
N GLY A 23 -6.44 21.61 41.33
CA GLY A 23 -7.85 21.41 41.67
C GLY A 23 -8.80 21.82 40.54
N ALA A 24 -9.71 22.75 40.82
CA ALA A 24 -10.71 23.24 39.87
C ALA A 24 -10.10 23.88 38.60
N ALA A 25 -8.95 24.57 38.73
CA ALA A 25 -8.27 25.15 37.60
C ALA A 25 -7.69 24.07 36.66
N ALA A 26 -7.16 22.99 37.22
CA ALA A 26 -6.70 21.86 36.44
C ALA A 26 -7.87 21.11 35.77
N ALA A 27 -9.01 20.97 36.46
CA ALA A 27 -10.22 20.38 35.87
C ALA A 27 -10.75 21.19 34.66
N LYS A 28 -10.76 22.52 34.78
CA LYS A 28 -11.14 23.41 33.67
C LYS A 28 -10.14 23.31 32.52
N LEU A 29 -8.84 23.25 32.81
CA LEU A 29 -7.80 23.10 31.79
C LEU A 29 -7.98 21.79 30.99
N VAL A 30 -8.37 20.71 31.65
CA VAL A 30 -8.70 19.43 30.97
C VAL A 30 -9.90 19.63 30.03
N GLN A 31 -10.96 20.33 30.46
CA GLN A 31 -12.10 20.61 29.59
C GLN A 31 -11.69 21.49 28.39
N ASP A 32 -10.87 22.51 28.61
CA ASP A 32 -10.40 23.39 27.54
C ASP A 32 -9.49 22.63 26.56
N ALA A 33 -8.56 21.79 27.04
CA ALA A 33 -7.70 20.97 26.20
C ALA A 33 -8.48 19.93 25.36
N THR A 34 -9.47 19.27 25.97
CA THR A 34 -10.32 18.31 25.24
C THR A 34 -11.24 18.98 24.21
N SER A 35 -11.61 20.24 24.43
CA SER A 35 -12.42 21.04 23.50
C SER A 35 -11.57 21.73 22.43
N ALA A 36 -10.29 21.98 22.68
CA ALA A 36 -9.41 22.75 21.80
C ALA A 36 -9.21 22.06 20.43
N HIS A 37 -9.32 22.85 19.37
CA HIS A 37 -9.12 22.36 18.01
C HIS A 37 -7.65 21.98 17.76
N GLY A 38 -7.42 20.80 17.18
CA GLY A 38 -6.09 20.35 16.77
C GLY A 38 -5.26 19.69 17.88
N VAL A 39 -5.78 19.52 19.09
CA VAL A 39 -5.17 18.76 20.17
C VAL A 39 -5.78 17.36 20.18
N TYR A 40 -5.01 16.32 19.79
CA TYR A 40 -5.47 14.94 19.70
C TYR A 40 -4.63 13.96 20.51
N VAL A 41 -3.50 14.41 21.07
CA VAL A 41 -2.59 13.63 21.91
C VAL A 41 -2.65 14.24 23.31
N PHE A 42 -2.81 13.42 24.34
CA PHE A 42 -3.03 13.86 25.72
C PHE A 42 -2.08 13.19 26.72
N GLY A 43 -1.20 12.29 26.25
CA GLY A 43 -0.31 11.50 27.11
C GLY A 43 0.57 12.36 28.01
N GLU A 44 1.22 13.39 27.45
CA GLU A 44 2.05 14.32 28.24
C GLU A 44 1.25 15.04 29.34
N LEU A 45 -0.01 15.36 29.04
CA LEU A 45 -0.87 16.03 30.02
C LEU A 45 -1.26 15.06 31.17
N LEU A 46 -1.46 13.77 30.87
CA LEU A 46 -1.78 12.74 31.85
C LEU A 46 -0.62 12.44 32.81
N GLU A 47 0.62 12.61 32.36
CA GLU A 47 1.82 12.35 33.17
C GLU A 47 2.12 13.46 34.18
N LEU A 48 1.50 14.62 34.04
CA LEU A 48 1.78 15.75 34.92
C LEU A 48 1.22 15.54 36.34
N PRO A 49 2.02 15.81 37.39
CA PRO A 49 1.65 15.54 38.78
C PRO A 49 0.36 16.28 39.19
N ASN A 50 0.19 17.51 38.75
CA ASN A 50 -1.01 18.31 39.06
C ASN A 50 -2.31 17.73 38.47
N ILE A 51 -2.20 17.07 37.32
CA ILE A 51 -3.32 16.36 36.68
C ILE A 51 -3.54 14.99 37.36
N GLN A 52 -2.48 14.30 37.75
CA GLN A 52 -2.60 13.06 38.49
C GLN A 52 -3.22 13.27 39.89
N GLU A 53 -3.02 14.45 40.53
CA GLU A 53 -3.70 14.82 41.77
C GLU A 53 -5.23 14.85 41.63
N LEU A 54 -5.77 15.13 40.42
CA LEU A 54 -7.22 15.07 40.15
C LEU A 54 -7.80 13.68 40.34
N SER A 55 -7.03 12.63 40.09
CA SER A 55 -7.48 11.23 40.30
C SER A 55 -7.75 10.91 41.77
N LYS A 56 -7.08 11.62 42.69
CA LYS A 56 -7.20 11.42 44.16
C LYS A 56 -8.34 12.25 44.77
N SER A 57 -8.90 13.20 44.04
CA SER A 57 -9.95 14.09 44.50
C SER A 57 -11.30 13.59 44.01
N GLU A 58 -12.20 13.22 44.92
CA GLU A 58 -13.57 12.78 44.56
C GLU A 58 -14.33 13.76 43.72
N GLN A 59 -14.13 15.08 43.92
CA GLN A 59 -14.83 16.14 43.18
C GLN A 59 -14.33 16.28 41.74
N HIS A 60 -13.07 15.93 41.46
CA HIS A 60 -12.43 16.21 40.18
C HIS A 60 -12.02 14.94 39.44
N GLN A 61 -12.23 13.74 40.00
CA GLN A 61 -11.91 12.46 39.39
C GLN A 61 -12.57 12.28 38.02
N GLN A 62 -13.79 12.81 37.86
CA GLN A 62 -14.51 12.74 36.59
C GLN A 62 -13.74 13.40 35.43
N TYR A 63 -12.99 14.48 35.70
CA TYR A 63 -12.20 15.16 34.67
C TYR A 63 -10.91 14.39 34.32
N TYR A 64 -10.33 13.71 35.30
CA TYR A 64 -9.23 12.79 35.03
C TYR A 64 -9.69 11.62 34.16
N SER A 65 -10.82 11.00 34.48
CA SER A 65 -11.43 9.95 33.68
C SER A 65 -11.82 10.43 32.28
N LEU A 66 -12.27 11.70 32.15
CA LEU A 66 -12.51 12.34 30.88
C LEU A 66 -11.24 12.42 30.02
N LEU A 67 -10.12 12.82 30.62
CA LEU A 67 -8.84 12.91 29.91
C LEU A 67 -8.35 11.51 29.45
N GLN A 68 -8.50 10.49 30.30
CA GLN A 68 -8.20 9.08 29.94
C GLN A 68 -9.09 8.59 28.81
N LEU A 69 -10.37 8.98 28.77
CA LEU A 69 -11.29 8.64 27.69
C LEU A 69 -10.76 9.18 26.36
N PHE A 70 -10.36 10.46 26.31
CA PHE A 70 -9.83 11.06 25.09
C PHE A 70 -8.47 10.50 24.67
N ALA A 71 -7.61 10.11 25.64
CA ALA A 71 -6.31 9.53 25.34
C ALA A 71 -6.42 8.10 24.78
N TYR A 72 -7.17 7.22 25.44
CA TYR A 72 -7.08 5.79 25.22
C TYR A 72 -8.37 5.11 24.73
N ARG A 73 -9.55 5.69 25.03
CA ARG A 73 -10.85 5.03 24.89
C ARG A 73 -11.59 5.55 23.63
N THR A 74 -12.69 4.86 23.30
CA THR A 74 -13.50 5.15 22.13
C THR A 74 -14.84 5.79 22.51
N TYR A 75 -15.61 6.24 21.49
CA TYR A 75 -16.95 6.78 21.70
C TYR A 75 -17.91 5.71 22.26
N GLN A 76 -17.71 4.44 21.95
CA GLN A 76 -18.49 3.33 22.55
C GLN A 76 -18.27 3.24 24.06
N ASP A 77 -17.03 3.38 24.50
CA ASP A 77 -16.70 3.38 25.95
C ASP A 77 -17.36 4.55 26.68
N TYR A 78 -17.43 5.72 26.03
CA TYR A 78 -18.16 6.86 26.58
C TYR A 78 -19.65 6.56 26.79
N LEU A 79 -20.29 5.88 25.83
CA LEU A 79 -21.71 5.54 25.92
C LEU A 79 -22.00 4.55 27.05
N GLN A 80 -21.07 3.61 27.29
CA GLN A 80 -21.18 2.64 28.38
C GLN A 80 -20.98 3.27 29.78
N HIS A 81 -20.15 4.30 29.87
CA HIS A 81 -19.78 4.94 31.15
C HIS A 81 -20.28 6.38 31.29
N ARG A 82 -21.34 6.71 30.57
CA ARG A 82 -21.88 8.08 30.49
C ARG A 82 -22.22 8.68 31.86
N ASP A 83 -22.69 7.85 32.78
CA ASP A 83 -23.11 8.29 34.12
C ASP A 83 -21.94 8.67 35.02
N ALA A 84 -20.75 8.14 34.78
CA ALA A 84 -19.54 8.41 35.54
C ALA A 84 -18.70 9.58 34.99
N LEU A 85 -19.08 10.12 33.82
CA LEU A 85 -18.34 11.16 33.11
C LEU A 85 -19.14 12.45 33.03
N PRO A 86 -18.47 13.62 32.96
CA PRO A 86 -19.17 14.86 32.71
C PRO A 86 -19.81 14.89 31.33
N GLN A 87 -20.89 15.66 31.17
CA GLN A 87 -21.52 15.82 29.86
C GLN A 87 -20.56 16.45 28.86
N LEU A 88 -20.41 15.78 27.69
CA LEU A 88 -19.57 16.28 26.62
C LEU A 88 -20.28 17.36 25.82
N SER A 89 -19.53 18.39 25.44
CA SER A 89 -19.99 19.39 24.46
C SER A 89 -20.09 18.76 23.06
N PRO A 90 -20.88 19.31 22.14
CA PRO A 90 -20.94 18.80 20.76
C PRO A 90 -19.56 18.73 20.08
N THR A 91 -18.69 19.70 20.33
CA THR A 91 -17.31 19.73 19.81
C THR A 91 -16.46 18.58 20.35
N GLN A 92 -16.61 18.26 21.63
CA GLN A 92 -15.93 17.12 22.26
C GLN A 92 -16.45 15.79 21.70
N ILE A 93 -17.76 15.66 21.45
CA ILE A 93 -18.34 14.45 20.85
C ILE A 93 -17.77 14.24 19.45
N THR A 94 -17.75 15.26 18.59
CA THR A 94 -17.16 15.17 17.26
C THR A 94 -15.69 14.78 17.33
N LYS A 95 -14.92 15.40 18.22
CA LYS A 95 -13.52 15.08 18.44
C LYS A 95 -13.30 13.64 18.91
N LEU A 96 -14.13 13.16 19.83
CA LEU A 96 -14.06 11.77 20.31
C LEU A 96 -14.42 10.78 19.21
N LYS A 97 -15.37 11.11 18.32
CA LYS A 97 -15.69 10.32 17.14
C LYS A 97 -14.50 10.26 16.17
N HIS A 98 -13.81 11.39 15.93
CA HIS A 98 -12.57 11.40 15.13
C HIS A 98 -11.48 10.51 15.76
N LEU A 99 -11.25 10.60 17.08
CA LEU A 99 -10.29 9.74 17.78
C LEU A 99 -10.67 8.25 17.73
N SER A 100 -11.97 7.95 17.80
CA SER A 100 -12.45 6.57 17.65
C SER A 100 -12.20 6.04 16.24
N LEU A 101 -12.43 6.88 15.23
CA LEU A 101 -12.13 6.54 13.83
C LEU A 101 -10.63 6.25 13.63
N VAL A 102 -9.76 7.04 14.25
CA VAL A 102 -8.30 6.79 14.29
C VAL A 102 -7.99 5.43 14.92
N SER A 103 -8.63 5.07 16.05
CA SER A 103 -8.41 3.77 16.69
C SER A 103 -8.78 2.60 15.79
N PHE A 104 -9.94 2.67 15.10
CA PHE A 104 -10.34 1.64 14.14
C PHE A 104 -9.37 1.57 12.95
N ALA A 105 -8.90 2.73 12.46
CA ALA A 105 -7.93 2.83 11.38
C ALA A 105 -6.54 2.24 11.73
N MET A 106 -6.16 2.25 13.01
CA MET A 106 -4.94 1.61 13.50
C MET A 106 -5.05 0.07 13.52
N GLU A 107 -6.27 -0.46 13.70
CA GLU A 107 -6.50 -1.91 13.77
C GLU A 107 -6.68 -2.55 12.40
N ARG A 108 -7.38 -1.85 11.48
CA ARG A 108 -7.75 -2.37 10.16
C ARG A 108 -7.54 -1.32 9.08
N ARG A 109 -7.02 -1.76 7.94
CA ARG A 109 -6.84 -0.90 6.77
C ARG A 109 -8.14 -0.62 6.03
N ILE A 110 -9.08 -1.57 6.01
CA ILE A 110 -10.36 -1.45 5.33
C ILE A 110 -11.44 -1.41 6.41
N LEU A 111 -12.21 -0.34 6.43
CA LEU A 111 -13.27 -0.08 7.41
C LEU A 111 -14.63 -0.04 6.70
N PRO A 112 -15.47 -1.09 6.85
CA PRO A 112 -16.84 -1.09 6.34
C PRO A 112 -17.68 0.01 7.01
N TYR A 113 -18.54 0.68 6.24
CA TYR A 113 -19.42 1.72 6.78
C TYR A 113 -20.37 1.20 7.83
N SER A 114 -20.87 -0.06 7.69
CA SER A 114 -21.73 -0.71 8.67
C SER A 114 -21.12 -0.71 10.08
N ASP A 115 -19.85 -1.08 10.18
CA ASP A 115 -19.14 -1.16 11.45
C ASP A 115 -18.95 0.23 12.06
N LEU A 116 -18.60 1.21 11.23
CA LEU A 116 -18.41 2.60 11.65
C LEU A 116 -19.70 3.27 12.09
N LEU A 117 -20.81 3.07 11.36
CA LEU A 117 -22.13 3.61 11.72
C LEU A 117 -22.56 3.09 13.09
N GLN A 118 -22.38 1.79 13.32
CA GLN A 118 -22.72 1.17 14.60
C GLN A 118 -21.80 1.66 15.73
N ALA A 119 -20.49 1.71 15.49
CA ALA A 119 -19.50 2.09 16.50
C ALA A 119 -19.60 3.57 16.91
N LEU A 120 -19.88 4.45 15.96
CA LEU A 120 -19.98 5.90 16.20
C LEU A 120 -21.40 6.39 16.47
N GLN A 121 -22.40 5.48 16.43
CA GLN A 121 -23.83 5.78 16.52
C GLN A 121 -24.22 6.94 15.60
N ILE A 122 -23.92 6.79 14.33
CA ILE A 122 -24.28 7.72 13.27
C ILE A 122 -25.43 7.10 12.49
N SER A 123 -26.46 7.90 12.20
CA SER A 123 -27.69 7.41 11.59
C SER A 123 -27.63 7.31 10.07
N THR A 124 -26.80 8.13 9.43
CA THR A 124 -26.73 8.25 7.97
C THR A 124 -25.31 8.07 7.44
N ILE A 125 -25.21 7.45 6.26
CA ILE A 125 -23.93 7.30 5.55
C ILE A 125 -23.31 8.67 5.27
N ARG A 126 -24.12 9.65 4.92
CA ARG A 126 -23.66 11.00 4.60
C ARG A 126 -22.97 11.67 5.79
N GLU A 127 -23.55 11.60 6.98
CA GLU A 127 -22.91 12.12 8.19
C GLU A 127 -21.60 11.41 8.52
N LEU A 128 -21.52 10.11 8.22
CA LEU A 128 -20.26 9.35 8.37
C LEU A 128 -19.21 9.82 7.37
N GLU A 129 -19.59 9.98 6.11
CA GLU A 129 -18.67 10.49 5.07
C GLU A 129 -18.20 11.91 5.39
N ASP A 130 -19.09 12.79 5.81
CA ASP A 130 -18.75 14.15 6.24
C ASP A 130 -17.75 14.11 7.42
N LEU A 131 -17.96 13.24 8.40
CA LEU A 131 -17.03 13.05 9.53
C LEU A 131 -15.65 12.56 9.08
N ILE A 132 -15.60 11.62 8.14
CA ILE A 132 -14.33 11.11 7.58
C ILE A 132 -13.62 12.20 6.78
N ILE A 133 -14.36 12.97 6.00
CA ILE A 133 -13.82 14.09 5.22
C ILE A 133 -13.24 15.15 6.15
N ASP A 134 -13.95 15.50 7.23
CA ASP A 134 -13.43 16.41 8.25
C ASP A 134 -12.14 15.88 8.88
N ALA A 135 -12.06 14.59 9.19
CA ALA A 135 -10.85 13.96 9.71
C ALA A 135 -9.66 14.03 8.73
N ILE A 136 -9.94 13.91 7.42
CA ILE A 136 -8.92 14.07 6.36
C ILE A 136 -8.45 15.52 6.28
N TYR A 137 -9.35 16.49 6.33
CA TYR A 137 -8.97 17.92 6.33
C TYR A 137 -8.20 18.34 7.59
N LEU A 138 -8.43 17.68 8.71
CA LEU A 138 -7.67 17.87 9.94
C LEU A 138 -6.30 17.18 9.93
N ASP A 139 -5.98 16.46 8.84
CA ASP A 139 -4.74 15.67 8.64
C ASP A 139 -4.51 14.58 9.71
N ILE A 140 -5.60 14.10 10.32
CA ILE A 140 -5.58 12.98 11.27
C ILE A 140 -5.63 11.64 10.57
N LEU A 141 -6.27 11.59 9.40
CA LEU A 141 -6.41 10.41 8.56
C LEU A 141 -6.14 10.76 7.10
N ARG A 142 -5.67 9.77 6.34
CA ARG A 142 -5.63 9.82 4.87
C ARG A 142 -6.14 8.51 4.32
N GLY A 143 -6.93 8.57 3.28
CA GLY A 143 -7.50 7.37 2.69
C GLY A 143 -8.48 7.70 1.56
N LYS A 144 -9.14 6.65 1.08
CA LYS A 144 -10.10 6.70 -0.02
C LYS A 144 -11.46 6.21 0.44
N LEU A 145 -12.49 6.97 0.12
CA LEU A 145 -13.88 6.57 0.31
C LEU A 145 -14.35 5.79 -0.91
N ASP A 146 -14.76 4.55 -0.72
CA ASP A 146 -15.43 3.75 -1.75
C ASP A 146 -16.92 3.66 -1.43
N GLN A 147 -17.69 4.53 -2.06
CA GLN A 147 -19.15 4.56 -1.87
C GLN A 147 -19.85 3.36 -2.47
N LYS A 148 -19.28 2.71 -3.48
CA LYS A 148 -19.86 1.55 -4.14
C LYS A 148 -19.77 0.33 -3.24
N GLU A 149 -18.61 0.08 -2.66
CA GLU A 149 -18.39 -1.03 -1.73
C GLU A 149 -18.72 -0.66 -0.28
N GLN A 150 -19.14 0.61 -0.04
CA GLN A 150 -19.46 1.16 1.28
C GLN A 150 -18.36 0.92 2.32
N GLN A 151 -17.13 1.32 1.97
CA GLN A 151 -15.96 1.14 2.81
C GLN A 151 -15.03 2.34 2.72
N PHE A 152 -14.25 2.53 3.77
CA PHE A 152 -13.16 3.49 3.82
C PHE A 152 -11.82 2.74 3.83
N GLU A 153 -10.99 2.97 2.81
CA GLU A 153 -9.64 2.42 2.73
C GLU A 153 -8.63 3.41 3.33
N VAL A 154 -8.01 3.04 4.43
CA VAL A 154 -7.04 3.86 5.15
C VAL A 154 -5.66 3.72 4.52
N GLU A 155 -5.05 4.84 4.13
CA GLU A 155 -3.66 4.90 3.65
C GLU A 155 -2.70 5.30 4.79
N TYR A 156 -3.13 6.23 5.64
CA TYR A 156 -2.36 6.73 6.76
C TYR A 156 -3.28 7.15 7.91
N THR A 157 -2.82 6.94 9.13
CA THR A 157 -3.46 7.46 10.35
C THR A 157 -2.41 8.07 11.26
N MET A 158 -2.78 9.14 11.96
CA MET A 158 -1.93 9.69 13.01
C MET A 158 -1.79 8.67 14.15
N GLY A 159 -0.69 8.73 14.90
CA GLY A 159 -0.56 7.99 16.15
C GLY A 159 -1.49 8.55 17.23
N ARG A 160 -2.05 7.65 18.03
CA ARG A 160 -2.82 7.98 19.24
C ARG A 160 -2.02 7.59 20.48
N ASP A 161 -2.35 8.18 21.64
CA ASP A 161 -1.74 7.79 22.92
C ASP A 161 -1.92 6.30 23.17
N LEU A 162 -0.86 5.65 23.65
CA LEU A 162 -0.83 4.23 23.94
C LEU A 162 -0.97 4.00 25.44
N GLU A 163 -1.96 3.19 25.81
CA GLU A 163 -2.12 2.74 27.19
C GLU A 163 -0.91 1.84 27.59
N PRO A 164 -0.32 2.02 28.78
CA PRO A 164 0.86 1.26 29.21
C PRO A 164 0.71 -0.28 29.07
N ASP A 165 -0.50 -0.78 29.31
CA ASP A 165 -0.81 -2.22 29.22
C ASP A 165 -0.74 -2.76 27.78
N LYS A 166 -0.84 -1.88 26.76
CA LYS A 166 -0.78 -2.24 25.33
C LYS A 166 0.62 -2.27 24.73
N ILE A 167 1.65 -1.87 25.48
CA ILE A 167 3.05 -1.87 25.02
C ILE A 167 3.49 -3.27 24.57
N GLY A 168 3.09 -4.32 25.32
CA GLY A 168 3.39 -5.70 24.95
C GLY A 168 2.73 -6.15 23.63
N ALA A 169 1.59 -5.57 23.24
CA ALA A 169 0.96 -5.84 21.95
C ALA A 169 1.74 -5.18 20.81
N VAL A 170 2.24 -3.96 21.03
CA VAL A 170 3.07 -3.24 20.03
C VAL A 170 4.38 -3.97 19.80
N LEU A 171 5.04 -4.46 20.86
CA LEU A 171 6.27 -5.25 20.72
C LEU A 171 6.03 -6.51 19.89
N ARG A 172 4.96 -7.26 20.15
CA ARG A 172 4.60 -8.44 19.34
C ARG A 172 4.36 -8.07 17.88
N SER A 173 3.63 -7.00 17.60
CA SER A 173 3.40 -6.55 16.21
C SER A 173 4.70 -6.17 15.48
N LEU A 174 5.68 -5.60 16.19
CA LEU A 174 7.00 -5.31 15.64
C LEU A 174 7.82 -6.57 15.39
N GLU A 175 7.74 -7.56 16.28
CA GLU A 175 8.38 -8.87 16.10
C GLU A 175 7.79 -9.60 14.89
N ASP A 176 6.46 -9.68 14.77
CA ASP A 176 5.75 -10.26 13.63
C ASP A 176 6.11 -9.56 12.30
N TRP A 177 6.22 -8.24 12.32
CA TRP A 177 6.65 -7.49 11.15
C TRP A 177 8.10 -7.79 10.77
N SER A 178 9.00 -7.87 11.74
CA SER A 178 10.40 -8.23 11.52
C SER A 178 10.54 -9.64 10.95
N GLU A 179 9.80 -10.62 11.48
CA GLU A 179 9.78 -12.00 10.98
C GLU A 179 9.24 -12.08 9.56
N THR A 180 8.12 -11.39 9.29
CA THR A 180 7.52 -11.31 7.95
C THR A 180 8.50 -10.73 6.94
N THR A 181 9.19 -9.64 7.30
CA THR A 181 10.19 -9.00 6.45
C THR A 181 11.37 -9.95 6.17
N GLY A 182 11.86 -10.65 7.19
CA GLY A 182 12.90 -11.66 7.05
C GLY A 182 12.50 -12.80 6.12
N SER A 183 11.28 -13.30 6.23
CA SER A 183 10.75 -14.37 5.36
C SER A 183 10.61 -13.93 3.89
N VAL A 184 10.21 -12.68 3.65
CA VAL A 184 10.15 -12.10 2.30
C VAL A 184 11.56 -12.00 1.69
N LEU A 185 12.55 -11.53 2.45
CA LEU A 185 13.94 -11.45 1.99
C LEU A 185 14.48 -12.83 1.61
N THR A 186 14.28 -13.84 2.46
CA THR A 186 14.74 -15.21 2.16
C THR A 186 14.07 -15.80 0.92
N THR A 187 12.77 -15.52 0.72
CA THR A 187 12.05 -15.94 -0.51
C THR A 187 12.58 -15.25 -1.75
N LEU A 188 12.94 -13.97 -1.67
CA LEU A 188 13.56 -13.25 -2.78
C LEU A 188 14.95 -13.79 -3.11
N ASP A 189 15.79 -14.05 -2.11
CA ASP A 189 17.12 -14.64 -2.30
C ASP A 189 17.05 -16.02 -2.94
N ASN A 190 16.11 -16.87 -2.51
CA ASN A 190 15.87 -18.16 -3.10
C ASN A 190 15.41 -18.05 -4.57
N LYS A 191 14.54 -17.10 -4.90
CA LYS A 191 14.13 -16.83 -6.28
C LYS A 191 15.28 -16.34 -7.15
N LEU A 192 16.10 -15.43 -6.63
CA LEU A 192 17.29 -14.93 -7.34
C LEU A 192 18.27 -16.06 -7.63
N SER A 193 18.55 -16.92 -6.64
CA SER A 193 19.42 -18.10 -6.81
C SER A 193 18.86 -19.08 -7.85
N SER A 194 17.54 -19.34 -7.81
CA SER A 194 16.86 -20.18 -8.79
C SER A 194 16.93 -19.60 -10.21
N LEU A 195 16.68 -18.30 -10.37
CA LEU A 195 16.81 -17.63 -11.67
C LEU A 195 18.24 -17.66 -12.20
N SER A 196 19.22 -17.44 -11.34
CA SER A 196 20.65 -17.52 -11.71
C SER A 196 21.01 -18.93 -12.19
N SER A 197 20.57 -19.98 -11.49
CA SER A 197 20.82 -21.35 -11.91
C SER A 197 20.10 -21.70 -13.24
N GLN A 198 18.87 -21.22 -13.43
CA GLN A 198 18.12 -21.41 -14.68
C GLN A 198 18.79 -20.70 -15.87
N THR A 199 19.30 -19.47 -15.69
CA THR A 199 20.01 -18.75 -16.76
C THR A 199 21.28 -19.47 -17.17
N VAL A 200 22.05 -20.01 -16.21
CA VAL A 200 23.24 -20.82 -16.52
C VAL A 200 22.86 -22.12 -17.25
N ALA A 201 21.83 -22.82 -16.81
CA ALA A 201 21.37 -24.04 -17.47
C ALA A 201 20.89 -23.79 -18.91
N LEU A 202 20.15 -22.70 -19.14
CA LEU A 202 19.72 -22.30 -20.48
C LEU A 202 20.91 -21.95 -21.39
N ALA A 203 21.89 -21.20 -20.87
CA ALA A 203 23.10 -20.88 -21.64
C ALA A 203 23.88 -22.11 -22.06
N LEU A 204 24.03 -23.12 -21.18
CA LEU A 204 24.65 -24.39 -21.50
C LEU A 204 23.86 -25.18 -22.54
N ALA A 205 22.54 -25.26 -22.40
CA ALA A 205 21.66 -25.92 -23.35
C ALA A 205 21.72 -25.27 -24.75
N GLU A 206 21.76 -23.95 -24.82
CA GLU A 206 21.95 -23.23 -26.09
C GLU A 206 23.33 -23.52 -26.73
N GLU A 207 24.37 -23.61 -25.94
CA GLU A 207 25.72 -23.89 -26.43
C GLU A 207 25.81 -25.33 -26.97
N ASP A 208 25.23 -26.31 -26.28
CA ASP A 208 25.13 -27.68 -26.73
C ASP A 208 24.29 -27.81 -28.01
N HIS A 209 23.17 -27.11 -28.09
CA HIS A 209 22.35 -27.08 -29.31
C HIS A 209 23.13 -26.48 -30.49
N LYS A 210 23.87 -25.40 -30.30
CA LYS A 210 24.73 -24.82 -31.33
C LYS A 210 25.82 -25.79 -31.78
N ARG A 211 26.42 -26.53 -30.85
CA ARG A 211 27.41 -27.60 -31.19
C ARG A 211 26.82 -28.71 -32.04
N ILE A 212 25.63 -29.20 -31.67
CA ILE A 212 24.92 -30.22 -32.42
C ILE A 212 24.58 -29.72 -33.84
N LEU A 213 24.04 -28.51 -33.96
CA LEU A 213 23.75 -27.91 -35.26
C LEU A 213 24.99 -27.78 -36.15
N THR A 214 26.11 -27.31 -35.59
CA THR A 214 27.36 -27.16 -36.37
C THR A 214 27.92 -28.52 -36.81
N THR A 215 27.79 -29.57 -36.00
CA THR A 215 28.19 -30.92 -36.34
C THR A 215 27.33 -31.49 -37.45
N ASN A 216 26.00 -31.40 -37.33
CA ASN A 216 25.06 -31.86 -38.35
C ASN A 216 25.24 -31.12 -39.69
N LEU A 217 25.48 -29.82 -39.65
CA LEU A 217 25.77 -29.04 -40.89
C LEU A 217 27.07 -29.52 -41.56
N LYS A 218 28.14 -29.82 -40.79
CA LYS A 218 29.37 -30.35 -41.36
C LYS A 218 29.15 -31.72 -42.02
N GLU A 219 28.45 -32.64 -41.35
CA GLU A 219 28.14 -33.95 -41.89
C GLU A 219 27.30 -33.84 -43.18
N ILE A 220 26.30 -32.97 -43.23
CA ILE A 220 25.50 -32.76 -44.45
C ILE A 220 26.36 -32.19 -45.59
N LEU A 221 27.24 -31.24 -45.29
CA LEU A 221 28.15 -30.66 -46.29
C LEU A 221 29.17 -31.70 -46.81
N GLU A 222 29.66 -32.58 -45.93
CA GLU A 222 30.55 -33.68 -46.35
C GLU A 222 29.83 -34.70 -47.22
N LYS A 223 28.63 -35.14 -46.84
CA LYS A 223 27.78 -36.05 -47.67
C LYS A 223 27.41 -35.41 -49.01
N GLN A 224 27.17 -34.10 -49.08
CA GLN A 224 26.94 -33.40 -50.33
C GLN A 224 28.20 -33.34 -51.22
N LYS A 225 29.38 -33.19 -50.64
CA LYS A 225 30.65 -33.21 -51.37
C LYS A 225 30.96 -34.62 -51.92
N GLU A 226 30.71 -35.66 -51.13
CA GLU A 226 30.87 -37.04 -51.55
C GLU A 226 29.92 -37.40 -52.68
N ASN A 227 28.62 -37.03 -52.59
CA ASN A 227 27.65 -37.26 -53.65
C ASN A 227 27.97 -36.44 -54.92
N LYS A 228 28.53 -35.24 -54.84
CA LYS A 228 29.00 -34.48 -56.00
C LYS A 228 30.28 -35.09 -56.61
N ALA A 229 31.14 -35.72 -55.81
CA ALA A 229 32.33 -36.41 -56.32
C ALA A 229 31.97 -37.72 -56.95
N ALA A 230 31.00 -38.47 -56.42
CA ALA A 230 30.48 -39.71 -56.99
C ALA A 230 29.76 -39.47 -58.33
N GLY A 231 28.92 -38.36 -58.39
CA GLY A 231 28.23 -37.95 -59.63
C GLY A 231 29.21 -37.54 -60.76
N LYS A 232 30.38 -37.00 -60.44
CA LYS A 232 31.41 -36.64 -61.43
C LYS A 232 32.17 -37.88 -61.98
N ARG A 233 32.22 -39.01 -61.25
CA ARG A 233 32.84 -40.27 -61.73
C ARG A 233 31.90 -41.09 -62.61
N GLY A 234 30.57 -40.86 -62.56
CA GLY A 234 29.57 -41.54 -63.35
C GLY A 234 29.33 -40.96 -64.77
N MET A 235 29.89 -39.74 -65.05
CA MET A 235 29.66 -39.09 -66.33
C MET A 235 30.80 -39.20 -67.37
N ALA A 236 31.63 -40.20 -67.25
CA ALA A 236 32.63 -40.51 -68.28
C ALA A 236 32.30 -41.88 -68.93
N GLY A 237 31.20 -41.94 -69.67
CA GLY A 237 30.87 -43.11 -70.43
C GLY A 237 29.43 -43.14 -70.88
N GLY A 238 29.19 -42.86 -72.17
CA GLY A 238 27.95 -43.26 -72.80
C GLY A 238 27.01 -42.21 -73.32
N SER A 239 27.20 -41.85 -74.53
CA SER A 239 26.38 -41.23 -75.54
C SER A 239 24.94 -41.77 -75.62
N ALA A 240 24.04 -40.82 -75.95
CA ALA A 240 22.93 -40.93 -76.89
C ALA A 240 21.53 -41.47 -76.43
N TYR A 241 20.56 -40.72 -76.84
CA TYR A 241 19.19 -40.97 -77.26
C TYR A 241 17.98 -40.90 -76.32
N ARG A 242 17.09 -40.02 -76.79
CA ARG A 242 15.61 -39.98 -76.73
C ARG A 242 14.93 -39.68 -75.40
N LYS A 243 14.27 -38.52 -75.30
CA LYS A 243 12.91 -38.10 -75.73
C LYS A 243 11.84 -39.14 -75.39
N ASP A 244 11.06 -38.89 -74.40
CA ASP A 244 9.61 -38.66 -74.41
C ASP A 244 9.07 -38.51 -72.99
N ARG A 245 8.21 -37.50 -72.87
CA ARG A 245 6.96 -37.35 -72.11
C ARG A 245 6.63 -38.45 -71.10
N ASP A 246 6.33 -38.11 -69.89
CA ASP A 246 4.96 -38.00 -69.38
C ASP A 246 4.97 -37.36 -68.00
N ASP A 247 4.17 -36.40 -67.90
CA ASP A 247 3.25 -35.83 -66.97
C ASP A 247 2.84 -36.85 -65.90
N ASP A 248 3.19 -36.64 -64.63
CA ASP A 248 2.36 -37.06 -63.54
C ASP A 248 2.59 -36.15 -62.34
N SER A 249 1.62 -35.28 -62.17
CA SER A 249 1.44 -34.40 -61.05
C SER A 249 0.97 -35.20 -59.87
N MET A 250 1.76 -35.31 -58.78
CA MET A 250 1.25 -35.65 -57.47
C MET A 250 1.21 -34.44 -56.61
N ASP A 251 0.00 -33.95 -56.49
CA ASP A 251 -0.49 -33.05 -55.43
C ASP A 251 -0.19 -33.66 -54.06
N VAL A 252 0.58 -32.99 -53.26
CA VAL A 252 0.64 -33.22 -51.81
C VAL A 252 0.17 -31.96 -51.14
N ASP A 253 -1.03 -32.02 -50.63
CA ASP A 253 -1.70 -31.07 -49.77
C ASP A 253 -0.79 -30.53 -48.66
N ASP A 254 -0.55 -29.25 -48.70
CA ASP A 254 0.03 -28.49 -47.64
C ASP A 254 -1.09 -27.62 -47.00
N PRO A 255 -1.47 -27.82 -45.73
CA PRO A 255 -2.43 -26.93 -45.12
C PRO A 255 -1.75 -25.61 -44.72
N ALA A 256 -1.91 -24.64 -45.57
CA ALA A 256 -1.52 -23.26 -45.29
C ALA A 256 -2.38 -22.67 -44.17
N GLU A 257 -1.80 -22.43 -43.01
CA GLU A 257 -2.34 -21.52 -42.04
C GLU A 257 -1.75 -20.12 -42.23
N SER A 258 -2.58 -19.28 -42.81
CA SER A 258 -2.29 -17.87 -43.04
C SER A 258 -2.37 -17.04 -41.77
N SER A 259 -1.26 -16.49 -41.31
CA SER A 259 -1.30 -15.31 -40.45
C SER A 259 -0.56 -14.14 -41.11
N LYS A 260 -1.34 -13.23 -41.66
CA LYS A 260 -0.90 -11.94 -42.15
C LYS A 260 -0.47 -11.05 -40.99
N GLY A 261 0.82 -11.00 -40.70
CA GLY A 261 1.43 -9.94 -39.91
C GLY A 261 1.57 -8.66 -40.71
N LYS A 262 0.74 -7.65 -40.42
CA LYS A 262 0.90 -6.29 -40.93
C LYS A 262 2.07 -5.61 -40.23
N ASN A 263 3.17 -5.39 -40.95
CA ASN A 263 4.21 -4.43 -40.61
C ASN A 263 3.62 -3.01 -40.52
N ARG A 264 3.52 -2.45 -39.32
CA ARG A 264 3.35 -1.02 -39.10
C ARG A 264 4.71 -0.40 -38.81
N LYS A 265 5.17 0.40 -39.76
CA LYS A 265 6.29 1.34 -39.66
C LYS A 265 6.01 2.29 -38.49
N ALA A 266 6.91 2.34 -37.51
CA ALA A 266 6.98 3.41 -36.54
C ALA A 266 7.53 4.66 -37.19
N SER A 267 6.69 5.68 -37.28
CA SER A 267 7.10 7.06 -37.65
C SER A 267 7.66 7.72 -36.38
N GLN A 268 8.90 8.20 -36.50
CA GLN A 268 9.49 9.15 -35.55
C GLN A 268 8.68 10.44 -35.59
N GLU A 269 8.17 10.88 -34.48
CA GLU A 269 7.69 12.24 -34.28
C GLU A 269 8.58 13.02 -33.36
N ILE A 270 8.96 14.12 -33.88
CA ILE A 270 9.89 15.17 -33.49
C ILE A 270 9.35 15.91 -32.28
N ALA A 271 10.26 16.16 -31.32
CA ALA A 271 10.09 17.08 -30.21
C ALA A 271 9.53 18.44 -30.62
N SER A 272 8.43 18.87 -30.01
CA SER A 272 7.98 20.26 -30.02
C SER A 272 8.02 20.86 -28.62
N LYS A 273 8.75 21.98 -28.54
CA LYS A 273 9.00 22.84 -27.37
C LYS A 273 7.71 23.41 -26.79
N PRO A 274 7.66 23.67 -25.45
CA PRO A 274 6.54 24.39 -24.85
C PRO A 274 6.66 25.90 -25.13
N ARG A 275 5.58 26.48 -25.62
CA ARG A 275 5.37 27.93 -25.74
C ARG A 275 4.94 28.49 -24.38
N SER A 276 5.70 29.47 -23.91
CA SER A 276 5.31 30.38 -22.83
C SER A 276 4.08 31.21 -23.29
N SER A 277 3.05 31.25 -22.43
CA SER A 277 1.98 32.26 -22.55
C SER A 277 1.94 33.11 -21.29
N LYS A 278 2.03 34.40 -21.58
CA LYS A 278 2.01 35.57 -20.70
C LYS A 278 0.66 35.77 -20.03
N ARG A 279 0.74 36.22 -18.78
CA ARG A 279 -0.10 37.22 -18.07
C ARG A 279 -1.48 37.54 -18.65
N ASN A 280 -2.51 37.48 -17.79
CA ASN A 280 -3.31 38.68 -17.54
C ASN A 280 -3.85 38.67 -16.08
N ARG A 281 -3.70 39.84 -15.48
CA ARG A 281 -4.32 40.34 -14.25
C ARG A 281 -5.84 40.47 -14.47
N PHE A 282 -6.62 40.05 -13.50
CA PHE A 282 -7.56 40.89 -12.74
C PHE A 282 -7.88 40.17 -11.45
#